data_3c4c4a5051157ca955b50e35bd8be0d5
#
_entry.id   3c4c4a5051157ca955b50e35bd8be0d5
#
_cell.length_a   1.000
_cell.length_b   1.000
_cell.length_c   1.000
_cell.angle_alpha   90.00
_cell.angle_beta   90.00
_cell.angle_gamma   90.00
#
_symmetry.space_group_name_H-M   'P 1'
#
loop_
_entity.id
_entity.type
_entity.pdbx_description
1 polymer ?
#
loop_
_entity_poly.entity_id
_entity_poly.type
_entity_poly.pdbx_seq_one_letter_code
_entity_poly.pdbx_strand_id
1 'polypeptide(L)'
;GSGDGYGDGSGYGSGYGSGYGYGTGYGYGTGYGASSGYGSGSGIKKYDGEDVHMIDGVQTIITAVHGNIAKGFILQGDLTLTPCFIAKVDGCFAHGETVRQAVTDARDKAFEGLPQEERITAFLDAIKPNTEYPVMTLYDWHHRLTGSCEAGRKAFAKDHGIDLSADMTREAFFELTKDAYGGSVIREAMRIAEREKDGE
;
A
#
# COMPACT_ATOMS: atom_id res chain seq x y z
N GLY A 1 -22.66 -3.86 33.92
CA GLY A 1 -22.06 -2.81 34.74
C GLY A 1 -21.12 -1.98 33.90
N SER A 2 -21.13 -0.68 34.10
CA SER A 2 -20.19 0.26 33.49
C SER A 2 -19.01 0.46 34.46
N GLY A 3 -17.81 0.33 33.94
CA GLY A 3 -16.62 0.59 34.73
C GLY A 3 -15.47 1.00 33.81
N ASP A 4 -14.76 2.07 34.21
CA ASP A 4 -13.54 2.49 33.58
C ASP A 4 -12.38 1.80 34.30
N GLY A 5 -11.52 1.10 33.56
CA GLY A 5 -10.39 0.40 34.18
C GLY A 5 -9.25 0.17 33.17
N TYR A 6 -8.02 0.34 33.68
CA TYR A 6 -6.80 -0.10 33.02
C TYR A 6 -6.44 -1.49 33.55
N GLY A 7 -6.19 -2.44 32.65
CA GLY A 7 -5.73 -3.74 33.08
C GLY A 7 -5.33 -4.65 31.91
N ASP A 8 -4.21 -5.35 32.09
CA ASP A 8 -3.82 -6.47 31.27
C ASP A 8 -4.53 -7.72 31.74
N GLY A 9 -5.32 -8.34 30.87
CA GLY A 9 -5.99 -9.56 31.25
C GLY A 9 -6.60 -10.31 30.07
N SER A 10 -6.54 -11.63 30.12
CA SER A 10 -7.27 -12.52 29.23
C SER A 10 -8.55 -12.97 29.94
N GLY A 11 -9.71 -12.74 29.35
CA GLY A 11 -10.98 -13.14 29.90
C GLY A 11 -12.10 -13.28 28.87
N TYR A 12 -13.08 -14.16 29.24
CA TYR A 12 -14.34 -14.30 28.51
C TYR A 12 -15.40 -13.48 29.22
N GLY A 13 -16.07 -12.59 28.52
CA GLY A 13 -17.18 -11.86 29.12
C GLY A 13 -18.01 -11.08 28.11
N SER A 14 -19.32 -10.98 28.41
CA SER A 14 -20.23 -10.10 27.70
C SER A 14 -20.58 -8.90 28.57
N GLY A 15 -20.37 -7.69 28.07
CA GLY A 15 -20.69 -6.47 28.79
C GLY A 15 -20.54 -5.21 27.96
N TYR A 16 -21.23 -4.14 28.40
CA TYR A 16 -21.06 -2.79 27.84
C TYR A 16 -20.05 -2.02 28.68
N GLY A 17 -19.01 -1.49 28.05
CA GLY A 17 -18.07 -0.62 28.75
C GLY A 17 -17.15 0.09 27.80
N SER A 18 -16.74 1.30 28.13
CA SER A 18 -15.67 2.02 27.46
C SER A 18 -14.42 1.96 28.35
N GLY A 19 -13.33 1.47 27.76
CA GLY A 19 -12.04 1.39 28.45
C GLY A 19 -10.88 1.29 27.49
N TYR A 20 -9.71 1.78 27.92
CA TYR A 20 -8.44 1.61 27.20
C TYR A 20 -7.67 0.46 27.86
N GLY A 21 -7.30 -0.55 27.09
CA GLY A 21 -6.49 -1.65 27.61
C GLY A 21 -5.75 -2.37 26.49
N TYR A 22 -4.55 -2.88 26.80
CA TYR A 22 -3.82 -3.82 25.95
C TYR A 22 -4.12 -5.23 26.47
N GLY A 23 -4.67 -6.07 25.61
CA GLY A 23 -4.93 -7.46 25.99
C GLY A 23 -5.23 -8.35 24.79
N THR A 24 -4.81 -9.61 24.87
CA THR A 24 -5.22 -10.67 23.96
C THR A 24 -6.38 -11.42 24.56
N GLY A 25 -7.56 -11.36 23.95
CA GLY A 25 -8.75 -12.07 24.44
C GLY A 25 -9.64 -12.56 23.32
N TYR A 26 -10.27 -13.73 23.52
CA TYR A 26 -11.34 -14.23 22.66
C TYR A 26 -12.67 -13.90 23.34
N GLY A 27 -13.50 -13.11 22.68
CA GLY A 27 -14.83 -12.78 23.19
C GLY A 27 -15.90 -12.81 22.11
N TYR A 28 -17.06 -13.38 22.43
CA TYR A 28 -18.28 -13.22 21.66
C TYR A 28 -19.12 -12.14 22.35
N GLY A 29 -19.32 -11.02 21.68
CA GLY A 29 -20.18 -9.98 22.21
C GLY A 29 -20.77 -9.12 21.10
N THR A 30 -22.05 -8.78 21.27
CA THR A 30 -22.68 -7.71 20.50
C THR A 30 -22.56 -6.43 21.32
N GLY A 31 -21.68 -5.52 20.94
CA GLY A 31 -21.49 -4.27 21.63
C GLY A 31 -21.07 -3.16 20.67
N TYR A 32 -21.60 -1.97 20.92
CA TYR A 32 -21.13 -0.74 20.27
C TYR A 32 -20.01 -0.14 21.12
N GLY A 33 -18.81 -0.10 20.57
CA GLY A 33 -17.67 0.55 21.22
C GLY A 33 -16.62 0.94 20.21
N ALA A 34 -16.11 2.16 20.28
CA ALA A 34 -14.93 2.56 19.55
C ALA A 34 -13.71 2.08 20.32
N SER A 35 -12.99 1.09 19.80
CA SER A 35 -11.70 0.69 20.37
C SER A 35 -10.62 0.84 19.31
N SER A 36 -9.62 1.65 19.60
CA SER A 36 -8.34 1.63 18.93
C SER A 36 -7.42 0.64 19.65
N GLY A 37 -7.51 -0.62 19.30
CA GLY A 37 -6.66 -1.68 19.85
C GLY A 37 -6.17 -2.59 18.73
N TYR A 38 -4.90 -2.97 18.78
CA TYR A 38 -4.39 -4.09 17.99
C TYR A 38 -4.89 -5.38 18.64
N GLY A 39 -6.09 -5.79 18.26
CA GLY A 39 -6.63 -7.08 18.63
C GLY A 39 -6.84 -7.91 17.37
N SER A 40 -6.40 -9.16 17.34
CA SER A 40 -6.89 -10.13 16.37
C SER A 40 -8.32 -10.50 16.73
N GLY A 41 -9.24 -9.56 16.58
CA GLY A 41 -10.67 -9.81 16.62
C GLY A 41 -11.06 -10.48 15.31
N SER A 42 -11.75 -11.62 15.38
CA SER A 42 -12.44 -12.13 14.22
C SER A 42 -13.51 -11.12 13.82
N GLY A 43 -13.28 -10.38 12.72
CA GLY A 43 -14.25 -9.44 12.16
C GLY A 43 -15.61 -10.10 11.88
N ILE A 44 -16.57 -9.31 11.45
CA ILE A 44 -17.89 -9.79 11.03
C ILE A 44 -17.68 -10.91 10.00
N LYS A 45 -18.21 -12.09 10.26
CA LYS A 45 -18.07 -13.24 9.34
C LYS A 45 -19.18 -13.31 8.32
N LYS A 46 -20.35 -12.78 8.65
CA LYS A 46 -21.52 -12.73 7.76
C LYS A 46 -22.24 -11.40 7.91
N TYR A 47 -22.67 -10.85 6.80
CA TYR A 47 -23.50 -9.64 6.73
C TYR A 47 -24.62 -9.88 5.72
N ASP A 48 -25.86 -9.76 6.14
CA ASP A 48 -27.07 -10.01 5.32
C ASP A 48 -27.03 -11.38 4.58
N GLY A 49 -26.52 -12.41 5.26
CA GLY A 49 -26.39 -13.76 4.71
C GLY A 49 -25.12 -14.01 3.89
N GLU A 50 -24.42 -13.00 3.45
CA GLU A 50 -23.19 -13.09 2.67
C GLU A 50 -21.95 -13.24 3.56
N ASP A 51 -20.95 -13.96 3.06
CA ASP A 51 -19.68 -14.13 3.77
C ASP A 51 -18.83 -12.86 3.67
N VAL A 52 -18.29 -12.43 4.83
CA VAL A 52 -17.36 -11.30 4.93
C VAL A 52 -15.93 -11.85 5.02
N HIS A 53 -15.10 -11.42 4.09
CA HIS A 53 -13.69 -11.78 3.99
C HIS A 53 -12.81 -10.63 4.48
N MET A 54 -11.74 -10.95 5.17
CA MET A 54 -10.69 -9.97 5.49
C MET A 54 -9.67 -9.99 4.35
N ILE A 55 -9.70 -8.98 3.50
CA ILE A 55 -8.80 -8.84 2.34
C ILE A 55 -7.97 -7.58 2.55
N ASP A 56 -6.66 -7.72 2.66
CA ASP A 56 -5.74 -6.60 2.87
C ASP A 56 -6.13 -5.70 4.06
N GLY A 57 -6.57 -6.34 5.16
CA GLY A 57 -7.02 -5.66 6.37
C GLY A 57 -8.42 -5.02 6.28
N VAL A 58 -9.14 -5.19 5.17
CA VAL A 58 -10.46 -4.59 4.92
C VAL A 58 -11.54 -5.66 4.88
N GLN A 59 -12.65 -5.45 5.62
CA GLN A 59 -13.81 -6.33 5.59
C GLN A 59 -14.52 -6.18 4.24
N THR A 60 -14.59 -7.28 3.48
CA THR A 60 -15.05 -7.25 2.09
C THR A 60 -16.02 -8.38 1.81
N ILE A 61 -17.14 -8.06 1.17
CA ILE A 61 -18.12 -9.01 0.65
C ILE A 61 -17.84 -9.18 -0.84
N ILE A 62 -17.59 -10.41 -1.30
CA ILE A 62 -17.32 -10.71 -2.70
C ILE A 62 -18.62 -11.17 -3.37
N THR A 63 -19.02 -10.50 -4.45
CA THR A 63 -20.21 -10.85 -5.22
C THR A 63 -19.93 -11.57 -6.53
N ALA A 64 -18.74 -11.38 -7.09
CA ALA A 64 -18.31 -12.07 -8.30
C ALA A 64 -16.78 -12.14 -8.37
N VAL A 65 -16.26 -13.23 -8.96
CA VAL A 65 -14.81 -13.41 -9.19
C VAL A 65 -14.60 -13.78 -10.66
N HIS A 66 -13.62 -13.13 -11.29
CA HIS A 66 -13.20 -13.42 -12.64
C HIS A 66 -11.66 -13.39 -12.75
N GLY A 67 -11.04 -14.57 -12.75
CA GLY A 67 -9.59 -14.69 -12.68
C GLY A 67 -9.03 -14.07 -11.40
N ASN A 68 -8.13 -13.11 -11.56
CA ASN A 68 -7.49 -12.39 -10.45
C ASN A 68 -8.25 -11.10 -10.04
N ILE A 69 -9.44 -10.89 -10.57
CA ILE A 69 -10.28 -9.72 -10.26
C ILE A 69 -11.56 -10.19 -9.58
N ALA A 70 -11.95 -9.51 -8.53
CA ALA A 70 -13.25 -9.68 -7.90
C ALA A 70 -14.01 -8.36 -7.88
N LYS A 71 -15.33 -8.46 -7.80
CA LYS A 71 -16.24 -7.34 -7.55
C LYS A 71 -16.95 -7.59 -6.22
N GLY A 72 -17.17 -6.55 -5.46
CA GLY A 72 -17.83 -6.69 -4.17
C GLY A 72 -18.09 -5.35 -3.50
N PHE A 73 -18.15 -5.41 -2.17
CA PHE A 73 -18.41 -4.26 -1.32
C PHE A 73 -17.44 -4.27 -0.14
N ILE A 74 -16.92 -3.12 0.21
CA ILE A 74 -16.26 -2.90 1.50
C ILE A 74 -17.36 -2.69 2.54
N LEU A 75 -17.32 -3.49 3.61
CA LEU A 75 -18.18 -3.30 4.78
C LEU A 75 -17.52 -2.30 5.72
N GLN A 76 -18.11 -1.12 5.80
CA GLN A 76 -17.63 -0.05 6.67
C GLN A 76 -17.95 -0.31 8.15
N GLY A 77 -17.27 0.39 9.06
CA GLY A 77 -17.49 0.24 10.49
C GLY A 77 -18.90 0.65 10.97
N ASP A 78 -19.59 1.48 10.20
CA ASP A 78 -21.01 1.85 10.43
C ASP A 78 -22.01 0.89 9.75
N LEU A 79 -21.51 -0.23 9.23
CA LEU A 79 -22.26 -1.26 8.50
C LEU A 79 -22.79 -0.80 7.12
N THR A 80 -22.30 0.30 6.60
CA THR A 80 -22.60 0.69 5.20
C THR A 80 -21.72 -0.09 4.22
N LEU A 81 -22.21 -0.24 2.99
CA LEU A 81 -21.54 -0.96 1.92
C LEU A 81 -21.04 0.00 0.85
N THR A 82 -19.73 -0.01 0.59
CA THR A 82 -19.12 0.77 -0.49
C THR A 82 -18.73 -0.17 -1.63
N PRO A 83 -19.25 0.00 -2.85
CA PRO A 83 -18.87 -0.82 -3.99
C PRO A 83 -17.37 -0.74 -4.26
N CYS A 84 -16.75 -1.88 -4.59
CA CYS A 84 -15.33 -1.94 -4.90
C CYS A 84 -15.01 -3.04 -5.90
N PHE A 85 -13.85 -2.92 -6.52
CA PHE A 85 -13.14 -4.00 -7.19
C PHE A 85 -11.95 -4.41 -6.35
N ILE A 86 -11.59 -5.69 -6.41
CA ILE A 86 -10.42 -6.25 -5.75
C ILE A 86 -9.56 -6.89 -6.82
N ALA A 87 -8.26 -6.63 -6.81
CA ALA A 87 -7.30 -7.30 -7.67
C ALA A 87 -6.28 -8.06 -6.83
N LYS A 88 -5.81 -9.19 -7.38
CA LYS A 88 -4.69 -9.98 -6.85
C LYS A 88 -3.55 -9.97 -7.85
N VAL A 89 -2.37 -9.52 -7.44
CA VAL A 89 -1.12 -9.55 -8.24
C VAL A 89 0.00 -10.07 -7.37
N ASP A 90 0.69 -11.13 -7.79
CA ASP A 90 1.83 -11.73 -7.10
C ASP A 90 1.61 -11.97 -5.60
N GLY A 91 0.40 -12.40 -5.24
CA GLY A 91 0.01 -12.65 -3.85
C GLY A 91 -0.50 -11.42 -3.09
N CYS A 92 -0.30 -10.23 -3.59
CA CYS A 92 -0.79 -8.98 -3.00
C CYS A 92 -2.20 -8.65 -3.48
N PHE A 93 -3.01 -8.11 -2.57
CA PHE A 93 -4.36 -7.66 -2.87
C PHE A 93 -4.47 -6.14 -2.74
N ALA A 94 -5.33 -5.54 -3.55
CA ALA A 94 -5.76 -4.16 -3.37
C ALA A 94 -7.21 -3.97 -3.76
N HIS A 95 -7.85 -2.99 -3.11
CA HIS A 95 -9.18 -2.51 -3.45
C HIS A 95 -9.07 -1.27 -4.34
N GLY A 96 -10.09 -1.03 -5.15
CA GLY A 96 -10.19 0.17 -5.98
C GLY A 96 -11.63 0.45 -6.40
N GLU A 97 -11.94 1.69 -6.71
CA GLU A 97 -13.23 2.10 -7.27
C GLU A 97 -13.41 1.59 -8.71
N THR A 98 -12.29 1.31 -9.38
CA THR A 98 -12.24 0.74 -10.73
C THR A 98 -11.30 -0.46 -10.77
N VAL A 99 -11.50 -1.34 -11.74
CA VAL A 99 -10.60 -2.48 -11.99
C VAL A 99 -9.16 -1.99 -12.24
N ARG A 100 -9.00 -0.91 -13.02
CA ARG A 100 -7.67 -0.34 -13.32
C ARG A 100 -6.95 0.08 -12.03
N GLN A 101 -7.63 0.81 -11.16
CA GLN A 101 -7.07 1.24 -9.88
C GLN A 101 -6.67 0.04 -9.02
N ALA A 102 -7.58 -0.91 -8.79
CA ALA A 102 -7.30 -2.10 -8.00
C ALA A 102 -6.06 -2.88 -8.53
N VAL A 103 -5.94 -3.02 -9.85
CA VAL A 103 -4.78 -3.70 -10.48
C VAL A 103 -3.50 -2.90 -10.31
N THR A 104 -3.55 -1.58 -10.49
CA THR A 104 -2.38 -0.71 -10.30
C THR A 104 -1.91 -0.77 -8.86
N ASP A 105 -2.81 -0.59 -7.90
CA ASP A 105 -2.48 -0.60 -6.46
C ASP A 105 -1.96 -1.97 -6.00
N ALA A 106 -2.52 -3.08 -6.52
CA ALA A 106 -2.02 -4.42 -6.23
C ALA A 106 -0.61 -4.65 -6.80
N ARG A 107 -0.33 -4.15 -8.01
CA ARG A 107 1.01 -4.21 -8.62
C ARG A 107 2.03 -3.39 -7.84
N ASP A 108 1.67 -2.18 -7.44
CA ASP A 108 2.56 -1.31 -6.68
C ASP A 108 2.89 -1.94 -5.32
N LYS A 109 1.91 -2.52 -4.62
CA LYS A 109 2.14 -3.29 -3.39
C LYS A 109 3.06 -4.51 -3.60
N ALA A 110 2.83 -5.28 -4.67
CA ALA A 110 3.69 -6.41 -5.01
C ALA A 110 5.13 -5.95 -5.27
N PHE A 111 5.28 -4.86 -6.00
CA PHE A 111 6.59 -4.28 -6.29
C PHE A 111 7.30 -3.72 -5.04
N GLU A 112 6.57 -3.03 -4.15
CA GLU A 112 7.10 -2.54 -2.88
C GLU A 112 7.60 -3.66 -1.96
N GLY A 113 6.98 -4.85 -2.05
CA GLY A 113 7.38 -6.05 -1.34
C GLY A 113 8.67 -6.71 -1.86
N LEU A 114 9.15 -6.33 -3.04
CA LEU A 114 10.39 -6.88 -3.60
C LEU A 114 11.63 -6.37 -2.84
N PRO A 115 12.71 -7.19 -2.77
CA PRO A 115 14.01 -6.73 -2.33
C PRO A 115 14.48 -5.50 -3.10
N GLN A 116 15.24 -4.63 -2.44
CA GLN A 116 15.70 -3.37 -3.06
C GLN A 116 16.49 -3.62 -4.36
N GLU A 117 17.31 -4.67 -4.41
CA GLU A 117 18.10 -5.02 -5.58
C GLU A 117 17.21 -5.37 -6.77
N GLU A 118 16.12 -6.14 -6.55
CA GLU A 118 15.18 -6.50 -7.61
C GLU A 118 14.42 -5.28 -8.13
N ARG A 119 14.05 -4.34 -7.25
CA ARG A 119 13.41 -3.08 -7.64
C ARG A 119 14.35 -2.22 -8.49
N ILE A 120 15.63 -2.15 -8.11
CA ILE A 120 16.65 -1.42 -8.87
C ILE A 120 16.88 -2.08 -10.22
N THR A 121 17.00 -3.41 -10.28
CA THR A 121 17.15 -4.15 -11.55
C THR A 121 15.97 -3.88 -12.47
N ALA A 122 14.73 -3.97 -11.97
CA ALA A 122 13.54 -3.67 -12.77
C ALA A 122 13.53 -2.23 -13.30
N PHE A 123 14.01 -1.26 -12.50
CA PHE A 123 14.18 0.12 -12.96
C PHE A 123 15.21 0.23 -14.08
N LEU A 124 16.40 -0.37 -13.92
CA LEU A 124 17.47 -0.32 -14.92
C LEU A 124 17.08 -1.03 -16.22
N ASP A 125 16.27 -2.07 -16.13
CA ASP A 125 15.71 -2.76 -17.28
C ASP A 125 14.68 -1.92 -18.03
N ALA A 126 13.84 -1.19 -17.33
CA ALA A 126 12.80 -0.35 -17.92
C ALA A 126 13.34 0.98 -18.45
N ILE A 127 14.33 1.57 -17.76
CA ILE A 127 14.86 2.91 -18.05
C ILE A 127 16.31 2.80 -18.53
N LYS A 128 16.45 2.73 -19.85
CA LYS A 128 17.76 2.52 -20.48
C LYS A 128 18.64 3.79 -20.49
N PRO A 129 19.98 3.63 -20.50
CA PRO A 129 20.90 4.76 -20.53
C PRO A 129 20.77 5.58 -21.81
N ASN A 130 21.10 6.86 -21.74
CA ASN A 130 21.11 7.80 -22.88
C ASN A 130 19.79 7.86 -23.67
N THR A 131 18.67 7.51 -23.04
CA THR A 131 17.33 7.55 -23.60
C THR A 131 16.49 8.53 -22.79
N GLU A 132 15.74 9.37 -23.48
CA GLU A 132 14.84 10.32 -22.86
C GLU A 132 13.49 9.64 -22.55
N TYR A 133 12.96 9.91 -21.37
CA TYR A 133 11.67 9.45 -20.89
C TYR A 133 10.87 10.62 -20.33
N PRO A 134 9.54 10.61 -20.46
CA PRO A 134 8.71 11.60 -19.78
C PRO A 134 9.06 11.70 -18.30
N VAL A 135 9.26 12.92 -17.82
CA VAL A 135 9.60 13.18 -16.40
C VAL A 135 8.59 12.51 -15.47
N MET A 136 7.31 12.45 -15.83
CA MET A 136 6.29 11.74 -15.06
C MET A 136 6.58 10.24 -14.90
N THR A 137 7.16 9.59 -15.90
CA THR A 137 7.58 8.17 -15.80
C THR A 137 8.68 8.00 -14.75
N LEU A 138 9.68 8.88 -14.76
CA LEU A 138 10.77 8.87 -13.77
C LEU A 138 10.28 9.28 -12.37
N TYR A 139 9.31 10.19 -12.30
CA TYR A 139 8.62 10.59 -11.07
C TYR A 139 7.89 9.41 -10.42
N ASP A 140 7.23 8.56 -11.21
CA ASP A 140 6.58 7.34 -10.71
C ASP A 140 7.61 6.30 -10.28
N TRP A 141 8.70 6.14 -11.03
CA TRP A 141 9.81 5.27 -10.64
C TRP A 141 10.49 5.71 -9.34
N HIS A 142 10.62 7.01 -9.11
CA HIS A 142 11.13 7.52 -7.82
C HIS A 142 10.27 7.03 -6.64
N HIS A 143 8.94 7.05 -6.80
CA HIS A 143 8.04 6.48 -5.80
C HIS A 143 8.30 5.00 -5.57
N ARG A 144 8.30 4.21 -6.65
CA ARG A 144 8.50 2.76 -6.59
C ARG A 144 9.82 2.35 -5.96
N LEU A 145 10.89 3.09 -6.24
CA LEU A 145 12.22 2.83 -5.69
C LEU A 145 12.32 3.21 -4.21
N THR A 146 11.78 4.37 -3.82
CA THR A 146 12.07 5.03 -2.54
C THR A 146 10.91 5.07 -1.56
N GLY A 147 9.68 4.79 -2.00
CA GLY A 147 8.47 4.97 -1.20
C GLY A 147 8.10 6.44 -0.98
N SER A 148 8.65 7.39 -1.77
CA SER A 148 8.38 8.82 -1.63
C SER A 148 6.91 9.13 -1.85
N CYS A 149 6.30 9.95 -0.98
CA CYS A 149 4.90 10.33 -1.13
C CYS A 149 4.72 11.36 -2.26
N GLU A 150 3.51 11.41 -2.83
CA GLU A 150 3.19 12.32 -3.93
C GLU A 150 3.39 13.80 -3.56
N ALA A 151 2.98 14.19 -2.34
CA ALA A 151 3.14 15.57 -1.87
C ALA A 151 4.62 15.98 -1.80
N GLY A 152 5.49 15.08 -1.29
CA GLY A 152 6.94 15.33 -1.22
C GLY A 152 7.56 15.46 -2.61
N ARG A 153 7.17 14.58 -3.56
CA ARG A 153 7.66 14.64 -4.94
C ARG A 153 7.19 15.93 -5.65
N LYS A 154 5.94 16.36 -5.43
CA LYS A 154 5.43 17.63 -5.99
C LYS A 154 6.18 18.84 -5.44
N ALA A 155 6.43 18.87 -4.13
CA ALA A 155 7.22 19.94 -3.51
C ALA A 155 8.65 19.96 -4.08
N PHE A 156 9.32 18.81 -4.17
CA PHE A 156 10.65 18.69 -4.75
C PHE A 156 10.70 19.21 -6.20
N ALA A 157 9.75 18.79 -7.04
CA ALA A 157 9.68 19.24 -8.43
C ALA A 157 9.54 20.76 -8.52
N LYS A 158 8.68 21.35 -7.69
CA LYS A 158 8.48 22.80 -7.63
C LYS A 158 9.74 23.54 -7.16
N ASP A 159 10.38 23.06 -6.09
CA ASP A 159 11.54 23.71 -5.48
C ASP A 159 12.79 23.67 -6.40
N HIS A 160 12.87 22.65 -7.26
CA HIS A 160 13.96 22.48 -8.23
C HIS A 160 13.59 22.93 -9.65
N GLY A 161 12.41 23.53 -9.84
CA GLY A 161 11.98 24.04 -11.14
C GLY A 161 11.85 22.97 -12.21
N ILE A 162 11.47 21.75 -11.84
CA ILE A 162 11.34 20.62 -12.76
C ILE A 162 10.04 20.75 -13.53
N ASP A 163 10.14 20.80 -14.86
CA ASP A 163 8.98 20.72 -15.74
C ASP A 163 8.52 19.25 -15.87
N LEU A 164 7.37 18.95 -15.26
CA LEU A 164 6.78 17.60 -15.29
C LEU A 164 6.27 17.19 -16.68
N SER A 165 6.15 18.12 -17.62
CA SER A 165 5.75 17.85 -19.01
C SER A 165 6.93 17.62 -19.96
N ALA A 166 8.16 17.84 -19.49
CA ALA A 166 9.37 17.62 -20.25
C ALA A 166 9.82 16.16 -20.26
N ASP A 167 10.83 15.87 -21.05
CA ASP A 167 11.56 14.59 -21.06
C ASP A 167 12.90 14.76 -20.32
N MET A 168 13.41 13.64 -19.79
CA MET A 168 14.67 13.60 -19.06
C MET A 168 15.36 12.25 -19.26
N THR A 169 16.70 12.24 -19.27
CA THR A 169 17.46 10.99 -19.28
C THR A 169 17.59 10.39 -17.89
N ARG A 170 17.86 9.09 -17.82
CA ARG A 170 18.15 8.38 -16.56
C ARG A 170 19.29 9.03 -15.78
N GLU A 171 20.32 9.46 -16.48
CA GLU A 171 21.51 10.09 -15.91
C GLU A 171 21.18 11.42 -15.25
N ALA A 172 20.38 12.27 -15.93
CA ALA A 172 19.90 13.52 -15.37
C ALA A 172 18.98 13.29 -14.15
N PHE A 173 18.11 12.28 -14.21
CA PHE A 173 17.26 11.88 -13.08
C PHE A 173 18.11 11.45 -11.87
N PHE A 174 19.14 10.65 -12.06
CA PHE A 174 20.05 10.24 -11.00
C PHE A 174 20.73 11.44 -10.33
N GLU A 175 21.34 12.31 -11.12
CA GLU A 175 22.01 13.51 -10.60
C GLU A 175 21.06 14.40 -9.80
N LEU A 176 19.84 14.55 -10.27
CA LEU A 176 18.81 15.36 -9.63
C LEU A 176 18.34 14.78 -8.29
N THR A 177 18.25 13.46 -8.18
CA THR A 177 17.56 12.79 -7.06
C THR A 177 18.50 12.07 -6.08
N LYS A 178 19.79 11.94 -6.38
CA LYS A 178 20.76 11.23 -5.55
C LYS A 178 20.88 11.76 -4.11
N ASP A 179 20.56 13.02 -3.87
CA ASP A 179 20.60 13.67 -2.56
C ASP A 179 19.19 14.04 -2.04
N ALA A 180 18.13 13.66 -2.76
CA ALA A 180 16.76 13.81 -2.35
C ALA A 180 16.31 12.71 -1.36
N TYR A 181 15.03 12.71 -0.99
CA TYR A 181 14.43 11.62 -0.22
C TYR A 181 14.67 10.26 -0.89
N GLY A 182 15.20 9.29 -0.12
CA GLY A 182 15.55 7.97 -0.66
C GLY A 182 16.83 7.96 -1.51
N GLY A 183 17.63 9.01 -1.50
CA GLY A 183 18.85 9.16 -2.29
C GLY A 183 19.86 8.02 -2.12
N SER A 184 19.85 7.30 -0.99
CA SER A 184 20.68 6.10 -0.82
C SER A 184 20.33 4.99 -1.83
N VAL A 185 19.04 4.79 -2.12
CA VAL A 185 18.57 3.82 -3.12
C VAL A 185 18.97 4.28 -4.53
N ILE A 186 18.87 5.57 -4.81
CA ILE A 186 19.27 6.15 -6.10
C ILE A 186 20.77 5.99 -6.33
N ARG A 187 21.61 6.30 -5.33
CA ARG A 187 23.07 6.09 -5.42
C ARG A 187 23.44 4.63 -5.62
N GLU A 188 22.70 3.69 -5.01
CA GLU A 188 22.91 2.26 -5.25
C GLU A 188 22.53 1.89 -6.69
N ALA A 189 21.43 2.41 -7.22
CA ALA A 189 21.03 2.21 -8.62
C ALA A 189 22.10 2.77 -9.59
N MET A 190 22.68 3.94 -9.29
CA MET A 190 23.80 4.48 -10.07
C MET A 190 25.00 3.55 -10.08
N ARG A 191 25.39 3.04 -8.89
CA ARG A 191 26.54 2.13 -8.73
C ARG A 191 26.34 0.80 -9.49
N ILE A 192 25.13 0.25 -9.50
CA ILE A 192 24.83 -0.96 -10.27
C ILE A 192 24.88 -0.66 -11.76
N ALA A 193 24.29 0.46 -12.20
CA ALA A 193 24.32 0.88 -13.60
C ALA A 193 25.74 1.14 -14.15
N GLU A 194 26.66 1.63 -13.31
CA GLU A 194 28.08 1.81 -13.68
C GLU A 194 28.76 0.46 -13.87
N ARG A 195 28.52 -0.51 -12.98
CA ARG A 195 29.11 -1.86 -13.09
C ARG A 195 28.66 -2.60 -14.35
N GLU A 196 27.42 -2.41 -14.77
CA GLU A 196 26.91 -3.00 -16.03
C GLU A 196 27.63 -2.44 -17.25
N LYS A 197 28.05 -1.17 -17.23
CA LYS A 197 28.84 -0.55 -18.31
C LYS A 197 30.27 -1.06 -18.37
N ASP A 198 30.85 -1.36 -17.21
CA ASP A 198 32.26 -1.80 -17.11
C ASP A 198 32.41 -3.32 -17.31
N GLY A 199 31.32 -4.08 -17.30
CA GLY A 199 31.27 -5.54 -17.47
C GLY A 199 30.97 -6.02 -18.89
N GLU A 200 30.71 -5.09 -19.82
CA GLU A 200 30.65 -5.33 -21.26
C GLU A 200 32.04 -5.04 -21.93
#